data_acc7e0cce02ddb0c12fbfdfa034e5f03
#
_entry.id   acc7e0cce02ddb0c12fbfdfa034e5f03
#
_cell.length_a   1.000
_cell.length_b   1.000
_cell.length_c   1.000
_cell.angle_alpha   90.00
_cell.angle_beta   90.00
_cell.angle_gamma   90.00
#
_symmetry.space_group_name_H-M   'P 1'
#
loop_
_entity.id
_entity.type
_entity.pdbx_description
1 polymer ?
#
loop_
_entity_poly.entity_id
_entity_poly.type
_entity_poly.pdbx_seq_one_letter_code
_entity_poly.pdbx_strand_id
1 'polypeptide(L)'
;KPGTFASNCILARRMAERGVPFIHLFHRGWDQHGALPVKLRQQCEDVDQPVAALIKDLKQRGMLDETLVIVGGEFGRTIYSQGALSKTNHGRDHHGRCFTTLVAGGGFKAGYEHGATDDYSYNITRDPVHINDLNATLLQQMGIDHERLTYRFLGLDQRLTGVEGAKLIPQLVG
;
A
#
# COMPACT_ATOMS: atom_id res chain seq x y z
N LYS A 1 -6.47 21.91 8.21
CA LYS A 1 -6.97 22.76 7.10
C LYS A 1 -7.74 21.85 6.14
N PRO A 2 -8.99 22.17 5.74
CA PRO A 2 -9.73 21.39 4.74
C PRO A 2 -8.95 21.23 3.43
N GLY A 3 -9.09 20.06 2.78
CA GLY A 3 -8.42 19.77 1.51
C GLY A 3 -6.97 19.31 1.62
N THR A 4 -6.42 19.14 2.83
CA THR A 4 -5.11 18.52 3.03
C THR A 4 -5.24 17.01 3.19
N PHE A 5 -4.17 16.25 2.93
CA PHE A 5 -4.15 14.81 3.17
C PHE A 5 -4.44 14.49 4.66
N ALA A 6 -3.94 15.29 5.58
CA ALA A 6 -4.26 15.18 7.00
C ALA A 6 -5.77 15.29 7.29
N SER A 7 -6.47 16.21 6.63
CA SER A 7 -7.94 16.31 6.79
C SER A 7 -8.66 15.11 6.22
N ASN A 8 -8.14 14.51 5.15
CA ASN A 8 -8.69 13.29 4.56
C ASN A 8 -8.49 12.08 5.47
N CYS A 9 -7.34 11.97 6.15
CA CYS A 9 -7.11 10.94 7.17
C CYS A 9 -8.10 11.04 8.34
N ILE A 10 -8.40 12.25 8.83
CA ILE A 10 -9.42 12.46 9.86
C ILE A 10 -10.80 12.07 9.35
N LEU A 11 -11.13 12.41 8.12
CA LEU A 11 -12.41 12.05 7.51
C LEU A 11 -12.52 10.53 7.35
N ALA A 12 -11.46 9.86 6.88
CA ALA A 12 -11.42 8.41 6.76
C ALA A 12 -11.70 7.72 8.10
N ARG A 13 -11.03 8.12 9.17
CA ARG A 13 -11.29 7.60 10.51
C ARG A 13 -12.76 7.80 10.93
N ARG A 14 -13.33 8.99 10.67
CA ARG A 14 -14.75 9.26 10.99
C ARG A 14 -15.73 8.43 10.15
N MET A 15 -15.37 8.10 8.92
CA MET A 15 -16.17 7.21 8.07
C MET A 15 -16.09 5.78 8.58
N ALA A 16 -14.89 5.30 8.96
CA ALA A 16 -14.72 3.99 9.58
C ALA A 16 -15.53 3.85 10.88
N GLU A 17 -15.55 4.85 11.76
CA GLU A 17 -16.40 4.88 12.95
C GLU A 17 -17.90 4.74 12.65
N ARG A 18 -18.32 5.07 11.43
CA ARG A 18 -19.71 4.94 10.97
C ARG A 18 -19.97 3.68 10.17
N GLY A 19 -19.02 2.74 10.17
CA GLY A 19 -19.16 1.46 9.52
C GLY A 19 -19.03 1.51 7.99
N VAL A 20 -18.36 2.53 7.43
CA VAL A 20 -18.04 2.53 6.00
C VAL A 20 -16.97 1.46 5.74
N PRO A 21 -17.26 0.40 4.98
CA PRO A 21 -16.41 -0.79 4.94
C PRO A 21 -15.16 -0.62 4.08
N PHE A 22 -15.15 0.31 3.15
CA PHE A 22 -14.02 0.56 2.27
C PHE A 22 -13.82 2.07 2.04
N ILE A 23 -12.62 2.53 2.34
CA ILE A 23 -12.26 3.95 2.22
C ILE A 23 -10.93 4.05 1.49
N HIS A 24 -10.91 4.79 0.38
CA HIS A 24 -9.70 4.98 -0.41
C HIS A 24 -9.26 6.44 -0.36
N LEU A 25 -8.02 6.66 0.09
CA LEU A 25 -7.38 7.97 0.12
C LEU A 25 -6.33 8.04 -0.99
N PHE A 26 -6.43 9.04 -1.83
CA PHE A 26 -5.45 9.32 -2.87
C PHE A 26 -4.57 10.50 -2.46
N HIS A 27 -3.26 10.33 -2.61
CA HIS A 27 -2.29 11.41 -2.54
C HIS A 27 -1.49 11.46 -3.83
N ARG A 28 -1.61 12.55 -4.57
CA ARG A 28 -0.99 12.74 -5.89
C ARG A 28 0.45 13.24 -5.79
N GLY A 29 1.20 13.13 -6.89
CA GLY A 29 2.49 13.80 -7.02
C GLY A 29 3.70 12.90 -6.79
N TRP A 30 3.53 11.57 -6.80
CA TRP A 30 4.60 10.59 -6.61
C TRP A 30 5.29 10.17 -7.91
N ASP A 31 4.73 10.55 -9.07
CA ASP A 31 5.30 10.25 -10.39
C ASP A 31 6.39 11.25 -10.77
N GLN A 32 7.57 11.06 -10.16
CA GLN A 32 8.64 12.06 -10.16
C GLN A 32 9.75 11.68 -11.14
N HIS A 33 9.54 12.01 -12.41
CA HIS A 33 10.51 11.85 -13.50
C HIS A 33 11.53 13.01 -13.58
N GLY A 34 11.46 13.98 -12.67
CA GLY A 34 12.37 15.12 -12.55
C GLY A 34 12.17 15.84 -11.23
N ALA A 35 13.21 16.57 -10.78
CA ALA A 35 13.25 17.31 -9.52
C ALA A 35 12.91 16.45 -8.28
N LEU A 36 13.22 15.14 -8.33
CA LEU A 36 12.94 14.17 -7.28
C LEU A 36 13.38 14.63 -5.89
N PRO A 37 14.62 15.14 -5.66
CA PRO A 37 15.08 15.46 -4.31
C PRO A 37 14.21 16.49 -3.57
N VAL A 38 13.65 17.44 -4.32
CA VAL A 38 12.77 18.48 -3.76
C VAL A 38 11.34 17.97 -3.62
N LYS A 39 10.81 17.38 -4.68
CA LYS A 39 9.42 16.92 -4.72
C LYS A 39 9.15 15.77 -3.75
N LEU A 40 10.08 14.81 -3.64
CA LEU A 40 9.93 13.68 -2.73
C LEU A 40 9.84 14.13 -1.28
N ARG A 41 10.71 15.06 -0.85
CA ARG A 41 10.64 15.62 0.50
C ARG A 41 9.27 16.21 0.79
N GLN A 42 8.74 17.01 -0.12
CA GLN A 42 7.43 17.64 0.04
C GLN A 42 6.31 16.59 0.14
N GLN A 43 6.35 15.54 -0.68
CA GLN A 43 5.37 14.46 -0.61
C GLN A 43 5.43 13.71 0.73
N CYS A 44 6.63 13.42 1.22
CA CYS A 44 6.80 12.77 2.52
C CYS A 44 6.28 13.66 3.66
N GLU A 45 6.60 14.97 3.65
CA GLU A 45 6.08 15.93 4.64
C GLU A 45 4.54 15.97 4.68
N ASP A 46 3.89 15.80 3.51
CA ASP A 46 2.43 15.80 3.42
C ASP A 46 1.79 14.51 3.98
N VAL A 47 2.48 13.36 3.94
CA VAL A 47 1.85 12.06 4.27
C VAL A 47 2.36 11.40 5.55
N ASP A 48 3.63 11.57 5.94
CA ASP A 48 4.25 10.82 7.03
C ASP A 48 3.51 11.01 8.36
N GLN A 49 3.38 12.23 8.79
CA GLN A 49 2.68 12.55 10.05
C GLN A 49 1.19 12.17 10.00
N PRO A 50 0.42 12.49 8.96
CA PRO A 50 -0.99 12.10 8.87
C PRO A 50 -1.23 10.60 8.89
N VAL A 51 -0.43 9.80 8.20
CA VAL A 51 -0.53 8.33 8.22
C VAL A 51 -0.23 7.79 9.61
N ALA A 52 0.89 8.22 10.21
CA ALA A 52 1.25 7.80 11.56
C ALA A 52 0.17 8.21 12.60
N ALA A 53 -0.39 9.40 12.46
CA ALA A 53 -1.47 9.87 13.31
C ALA A 53 -2.75 9.07 13.14
N LEU A 54 -3.13 8.71 11.91
CA LEU A 54 -4.29 7.88 11.62
C LEU A 54 -4.17 6.51 12.31
N ILE A 55 -3.05 5.82 12.13
CA ILE A 55 -2.80 4.50 12.74
C ILE A 55 -2.85 4.60 14.28
N LYS A 56 -2.20 5.62 14.86
CA LYS A 56 -2.23 5.85 16.30
C LYS A 56 -3.63 6.16 16.82
N ASP A 57 -4.41 6.98 16.12
CA ASP A 57 -5.78 7.34 16.52
C ASP A 57 -6.70 6.11 16.47
N LEU A 58 -6.61 5.29 15.41
CA LEU A 58 -7.33 4.02 15.33
C LEU A 58 -6.96 3.08 16.47
N LYS A 59 -5.68 2.96 16.80
CA LYS A 59 -5.21 2.14 17.92
C LYS A 59 -5.73 2.64 19.27
N GLN A 60 -5.65 3.94 19.53
CA GLN A 60 -6.13 4.55 20.78
C GLN A 60 -7.64 4.40 20.98
N ARG A 61 -8.40 4.30 19.89
CA ARG A 61 -9.85 4.08 19.91
C ARG A 61 -10.25 2.61 19.96
N GLY A 62 -9.30 1.69 19.96
CA GLY A 62 -9.59 0.25 19.89
C GLY A 62 -10.15 -0.20 18.54
N MET A 63 -9.95 0.58 17.48
CA MET A 63 -10.49 0.29 16.14
C MET A 63 -9.47 -0.41 15.23
N LEU A 64 -8.18 -0.38 15.57
CA LEU A 64 -7.13 -0.86 14.66
C LEU A 64 -7.21 -2.37 14.41
N ASP A 65 -7.66 -3.15 15.38
CA ASP A 65 -7.77 -4.60 15.26
C ASP A 65 -8.86 -5.01 14.24
N GLU A 66 -9.88 -4.15 14.06
CA GLU A 66 -10.97 -4.35 13.11
C GLU A 66 -10.85 -3.47 11.85
N THR A 67 -9.76 -2.69 11.73
CA THR A 67 -9.53 -1.78 10.60
C THR A 67 -8.19 -2.08 9.96
N LEU A 68 -8.22 -2.59 8.75
CA LEU A 68 -7.03 -2.81 7.96
C LEU A 68 -6.61 -1.52 7.27
N VAL A 69 -5.40 -1.04 7.54
CA VAL A 69 -4.79 0.13 6.90
C VAL A 69 -3.69 -0.33 5.96
N ILE A 70 -3.79 0.02 4.69
CA ILE A 70 -2.79 -0.29 3.66
C ILE A 70 -2.21 1.02 3.14
N VAL A 71 -0.88 1.12 3.11
CA VAL A 71 -0.16 2.28 2.57
C VAL A 71 0.85 1.80 1.54
N GLY A 72 0.71 2.24 0.32
CA GLY A 72 1.60 1.84 -0.77
C GLY A 72 1.38 2.65 -2.03
N GLY A 73 2.23 2.43 -2.99
CA GLY A 73 2.05 2.84 -4.38
C GLY A 73 1.71 1.63 -5.25
N GLU A 74 1.47 1.89 -6.53
CA GLU A 74 1.13 0.86 -7.52
C GLU A 74 2.34 0.01 -7.92
N PHE A 75 3.55 0.57 -7.86
CA PHE A 75 4.84 -0.09 -8.12
C PHE A 75 6.00 0.71 -7.52
N GLY A 76 7.21 0.17 -7.61
CA GLY A 76 8.45 0.82 -7.17
C GLY A 76 9.05 1.75 -8.22
N ARG A 77 10.26 2.22 -7.91
CA ARG A 77 11.03 3.11 -8.78
C ARG A 77 12.42 2.54 -9.03
N THR A 78 12.98 2.85 -10.21
CA THR A 78 14.32 2.42 -10.58
C THR A 78 15.41 3.04 -9.70
N ILE A 79 16.51 2.34 -9.52
CA ILE A 79 17.67 2.87 -8.79
C ILE A 79 18.44 3.89 -9.65
N TYR A 80 18.43 3.71 -10.96
CA TYR A 80 19.08 4.62 -11.90
C TYR A 80 18.22 5.86 -12.14
N SER A 81 18.90 6.95 -12.45
CA SER A 81 18.26 8.24 -12.67
C SER A 81 17.63 8.34 -14.04
N GLN A 82 16.55 9.11 -14.12
CA GLN A 82 15.87 9.51 -15.35
C GLN A 82 15.83 11.02 -15.48
N GLY A 83 15.75 11.51 -16.71
CA GLY A 83 15.70 12.94 -17.00
C GLY A 83 17.07 13.63 -16.89
N ALA A 84 17.10 14.85 -16.39
CA ALA A 84 18.35 15.59 -16.19
C ALA A 84 19.19 14.95 -15.09
N LEU A 85 20.47 14.68 -15.38
CA LEU A 85 21.39 14.01 -14.45
C LEU A 85 22.15 15.04 -13.60
N SER A 86 21.44 15.78 -12.75
CA SER A 86 22.07 16.67 -11.79
C SER A 86 21.67 16.31 -10.36
N LYS A 87 22.44 16.79 -9.37
CA LYS A 87 22.13 16.54 -7.94
C LYS A 87 20.75 17.03 -7.51
N THR A 88 20.23 18.04 -8.17
CA THR A 88 18.95 18.69 -7.80
C THR A 88 17.82 18.44 -8.79
N ASN A 89 18.15 17.95 -9.99
CA ASN A 89 17.15 17.73 -11.02
C ASN A 89 17.37 16.39 -11.74
N HIS A 90 17.02 15.32 -11.05
CA HIS A 90 16.90 13.98 -11.63
C HIS A 90 15.55 13.39 -11.18
N GLY A 91 15.11 12.38 -11.87
CA GLY A 91 13.95 11.57 -11.53
C GLY A 91 14.27 10.09 -11.48
N ARG A 92 13.27 9.28 -11.33
CA ARG A 92 13.33 7.83 -11.40
C ARG A 92 12.20 7.30 -12.24
N ASP A 93 12.45 6.22 -12.97
CA ASP A 93 11.45 5.55 -13.78
C ASP A 93 10.66 4.53 -12.96
N HIS A 94 9.66 3.95 -13.57
CA HIS A 94 8.80 2.92 -13.00
C HIS A 94 9.54 1.58 -12.88
N HIS A 95 9.34 0.86 -11.79
CA HIS A 95 9.93 -0.45 -11.55
C HIS A 95 8.93 -1.39 -10.87
N GLY A 96 8.24 -2.20 -11.66
CA GLY A 96 7.16 -3.06 -11.18
C GLY A 96 7.60 -4.32 -10.43
N ARG A 97 8.90 -4.66 -10.44
CA ARG A 97 9.39 -5.91 -9.85
C ARG A 97 9.65 -5.85 -8.36
N CYS A 98 9.84 -4.65 -7.81
CA CYS A 98 10.30 -4.49 -6.45
C CYS A 98 9.71 -3.23 -5.83
N PHE A 99 8.89 -3.38 -4.80
CA PHE A 99 8.33 -2.28 -4.03
C PHE A 99 7.86 -2.75 -2.65
N THR A 100 7.67 -1.82 -1.75
CA THR A 100 7.24 -2.09 -0.38
C THR A 100 5.83 -1.59 -0.16
N THR A 101 5.03 -2.38 0.56
CA THR A 101 3.71 -2.00 1.05
C THR A 101 3.70 -2.11 2.57
N LEU A 102 3.20 -1.08 3.26
CA LEU A 102 2.97 -1.12 4.70
C LEU A 102 1.52 -1.53 4.95
N VAL A 103 1.34 -2.45 5.90
CA VAL A 103 0.03 -2.91 6.36
C VAL A 103 -0.04 -2.79 7.88
N ALA A 104 -1.15 -2.29 8.41
CA ALA A 104 -1.36 -2.14 9.83
C ALA A 104 -2.79 -2.51 10.24
N GLY A 105 -2.95 -3.16 11.37
CA GLY A 105 -4.26 -3.58 11.90
C GLY A 105 -4.89 -4.77 11.17
N GLY A 106 -6.17 -5.02 11.39
CA GLY A 106 -6.93 -6.08 10.74
C GLY A 106 -6.32 -7.48 10.86
N GLY A 107 -5.67 -7.80 11.99
CA GLY A 107 -5.05 -9.09 12.25
C GLY A 107 -3.65 -9.28 11.66
N PHE A 108 -3.05 -8.26 11.04
CA PHE A 108 -1.64 -8.33 10.62
C PHE A 108 -0.66 -8.19 11.76
N LYS A 109 0.46 -8.93 11.70
CA LYS A 109 1.52 -8.89 12.71
C LYS A 109 2.18 -7.52 12.78
N ALA A 110 2.15 -6.92 13.96
CA ALA A 110 2.84 -5.65 14.19
C ALA A 110 4.36 -5.84 14.27
N GLY A 111 5.12 -4.91 13.65
CA GLY A 111 6.58 -4.92 13.68
C GLY A 111 7.23 -6.08 12.92
N TYR A 112 6.51 -6.72 12.02
CA TYR A 112 7.01 -7.82 11.21
C TYR A 112 7.39 -7.33 9.81
N GLU A 113 8.56 -7.74 9.33
CA GLU A 113 9.02 -7.51 7.97
C GLU A 113 9.03 -8.82 7.20
N HIS A 114 8.42 -8.82 6.01
CA HIS A 114 8.36 -9.96 5.10
C HIS A 114 9.05 -9.65 3.78
N GLY A 115 9.90 -10.56 3.36
CA GLY A 115 10.68 -10.39 2.15
C GLY A 115 11.93 -9.53 2.35
N ALA A 116 12.78 -9.55 1.34
CA ALA A 116 13.95 -8.67 1.25
C ALA A 116 14.32 -8.41 -0.19
N THR A 117 14.99 -7.28 -0.41
CA THR A 117 15.55 -6.90 -1.70
C THR A 117 17.07 -7.02 -1.69
N ASP A 118 17.68 -6.91 -2.87
CA ASP A 118 19.10 -6.63 -2.99
C ASP A 118 19.44 -5.22 -2.46
N ASP A 119 20.72 -4.91 -2.30
CA ASP A 119 21.19 -3.64 -1.76
C ASP A 119 20.75 -2.42 -2.57
N TYR A 120 20.33 -2.64 -3.80
CA TYR A 120 19.87 -1.61 -4.71
C TYR A 120 18.34 -1.50 -4.78
N SER A 121 17.60 -2.35 -4.05
CA SER A 121 16.13 -2.45 -4.15
C SER A 121 15.65 -2.68 -5.59
N TYR A 122 16.43 -3.43 -6.38
CA TYR A 122 16.14 -3.70 -7.78
C TYR A 122 15.50 -5.06 -8.00
N ASN A 123 15.95 -6.08 -7.23
CA ASN A 123 15.37 -7.41 -7.26
C ASN A 123 14.95 -7.86 -5.85
N ILE A 124 13.92 -8.69 -5.79
CA ILE A 124 13.55 -9.39 -4.55
C ILE A 124 14.46 -10.60 -4.41
N THR A 125 15.11 -10.74 -3.26
CA THR A 125 16.09 -11.81 -2.97
C THR A 125 15.59 -12.85 -1.99
N ARG A 126 14.54 -12.52 -1.21
CA ARG A 126 13.96 -13.43 -0.21
C ARG A 126 12.46 -13.21 -0.11
N ASP A 127 11.72 -14.32 0.09
CA ASP A 127 10.28 -14.33 0.35
C ASP A 127 9.47 -13.39 -0.57
N PRO A 128 9.49 -13.63 -1.89
CA PRO A 128 8.77 -12.77 -2.83
C PRO A 128 7.26 -12.87 -2.59
N VAL A 129 6.58 -11.72 -2.65
CA VAL A 129 5.13 -11.64 -2.58
C VAL A 129 4.59 -11.18 -3.92
N HIS A 130 3.77 -12.02 -4.56
CA HIS A 130 3.00 -11.58 -5.72
C HIS A 130 1.82 -10.72 -5.26
N ILE A 131 1.44 -9.73 -6.05
CA ILE A 131 0.32 -8.84 -5.68
C ILE A 131 -0.99 -9.59 -5.47
N ASN A 132 -1.22 -10.66 -6.24
CA ASN A 132 -2.40 -11.51 -6.06
C ASN A 132 -2.37 -12.27 -4.73
N ASP A 133 -1.19 -12.68 -4.24
CA ASP A 133 -1.04 -13.36 -2.95
C ASP A 133 -1.32 -12.39 -1.78
N LEU A 134 -0.85 -11.14 -1.91
CA LEU A 134 -1.19 -10.09 -0.97
C LEU A 134 -2.70 -9.84 -0.97
N ASN A 135 -3.32 -9.65 -2.14
CA ASN A 135 -4.75 -9.44 -2.25
C ASN A 135 -5.58 -10.60 -1.69
N ALA A 136 -5.17 -11.84 -1.93
CA ALA A 136 -5.82 -13.03 -1.35
C ALA A 136 -5.75 -13.00 0.18
N THR A 137 -4.58 -12.66 0.74
CA THR A 137 -4.38 -12.55 2.19
C THR A 137 -5.21 -11.42 2.80
N LEU A 138 -5.28 -10.27 2.14
CA LEU A 138 -6.13 -9.14 2.56
C LEU A 138 -7.62 -9.51 2.57
N LEU A 139 -8.09 -10.16 1.51
CA LEU A 139 -9.49 -10.61 1.41
C LEU A 139 -9.82 -11.62 2.50
N GLN A 140 -8.91 -12.55 2.81
CA GLN A 140 -9.12 -13.51 3.91
C GLN A 140 -9.24 -12.81 5.26
N GLN A 141 -8.42 -11.77 5.54
CA GLN A 141 -8.54 -11.00 6.78
C GLN A 141 -9.89 -10.26 6.88
N MET A 142 -10.50 -9.95 5.76
CA MET A 142 -11.85 -9.39 5.68
C MET A 142 -12.96 -10.47 5.74
N GLY A 143 -12.62 -11.74 5.95
CA GLY A 143 -13.56 -12.85 5.94
C GLY A 143 -14.10 -13.23 4.55
N ILE A 144 -13.43 -12.81 3.49
CA ILE A 144 -13.83 -13.04 2.11
C ILE A 144 -12.96 -14.13 1.49
N ASP A 145 -13.59 -15.19 1.01
CA ASP A 145 -12.92 -16.22 0.22
C ASP A 145 -12.62 -15.67 -1.20
N HIS A 146 -11.33 -15.46 -1.48
CA HIS A 146 -10.90 -14.85 -2.73
C HIS A 146 -11.15 -15.72 -3.98
N GLU A 147 -11.31 -17.05 -3.81
CA GLU A 147 -11.62 -17.95 -4.91
C GLU A 147 -13.10 -17.92 -5.28
N ARG A 148 -13.97 -17.65 -4.31
CA ARG A 148 -15.42 -17.54 -4.47
C ARG A 148 -15.86 -16.12 -4.83
N LEU A 149 -15.05 -15.12 -4.55
CA LEU A 149 -15.32 -13.72 -4.93
C LEU A 149 -15.06 -13.56 -6.42
N THR A 150 -16.12 -13.70 -7.20
CA THR A 150 -16.07 -13.57 -8.67
C THR A 150 -16.95 -12.45 -9.16
N TYR A 151 -16.58 -11.86 -10.27
CA TYR A 151 -17.39 -10.92 -11.04
C TYR A 151 -17.60 -11.47 -12.46
N ARG A 152 -18.88 -11.65 -12.85
CA ARG A 152 -19.19 -12.17 -14.17
C ARG A 152 -19.06 -11.09 -15.25
N PHE A 153 -18.14 -11.29 -16.16
CA PHE A 153 -17.87 -10.39 -17.27
C PHE A 153 -17.64 -11.16 -18.56
N LEU A 154 -18.35 -10.81 -19.63
CA LEU A 154 -18.26 -11.48 -20.94
C LEU A 154 -18.43 -13.01 -20.87
N GLY A 155 -19.31 -13.49 -19.99
CA GLY A 155 -19.59 -14.90 -19.82
C GLY A 155 -18.61 -15.68 -18.94
N LEU A 156 -17.53 -15.05 -18.44
CA LEU A 156 -16.54 -15.63 -17.57
C LEU A 156 -16.66 -15.08 -16.14
N ASP A 157 -16.44 -15.93 -15.17
CA ASP A 157 -16.35 -15.54 -13.76
C ASP A 157 -14.89 -15.12 -13.47
N GLN A 158 -14.68 -13.79 -13.36
CA GLN A 158 -13.39 -13.17 -13.12
C GLN A 158 -13.11 -13.09 -11.62
N ARG A 159 -11.92 -13.50 -11.18
CA ARG A 159 -11.45 -13.31 -9.80
C ARG A 159 -10.57 -12.08 -9.69
N LEU A 160 -10.62 -11.39 -8.56
CA LEU A 160 -9.70 -10.27 -8.27
C LEU A 160 -8.25 -10.72 -8.13
N THR A 161 -8.01 -11.99 -7.78
CA THR A 161 -6.69 -12.59 -7.60
C THR A 161 -6.17 -13.32 -8.85
N GLY A 162 -6.81 -13.09 -9.99
CA GLY A 162 -6.37 -13.64 -11.28
C GLY A 162 -6.71 -15.13 -11.46
N VAL A 163 -6.19 -15.71 -12.54
CA VAL A 163 -6.47 -17.10 -12.96
C VAL A 163 -5.39 -18.11 -12.52
N GLU A 164 -4.20 -17.64 -12.18
CA GLU A 164 -3.03 -18.50 -11.89
C GLU A 164 -3.03 -19.06 -10.46
N GLY A 165 -4.04 -18.77 -9.66
CA GLY A 165 -4.15 -19.21 -8.27
C GLY A 165 -3.24 -18.42 -7.33
N ALA A 166 -3.82 -17.59 -6.49
CA ALA A 166 -3.10 -16.86 -5.46
C ALA A 166 -2.90 -17.72 -4.21
N LYS A 167 -1.80 -17.48 -3.49
CA LYS A 167 -1.46 -18.17 -2.24
C LYS A 167 -1.62 -17.21 -1.07
N LEU A 168 -2.17 -17.72 0.01
CA LEU A 168 -2.20 -16.97 1.27
C LEU A 168 -0.80 -16.89 1.86
N ILE A 169 -0.52 -15.80 2.57
CA ILE A 169 0.75 -15.57 3.25
C ILE A 169 0.51 -15.58 4.78
N PRO A 170 0.40 -16.75 5.40
CA PRO A 170 0.06 -16.86 6.82
C PRO A 170 1.11 -16.22 7.75
N GLN A 171 2.33 -16.04 7.26
CA GLN A 171 3.41 -15.40 8.01
C GLN A 171 3.09 -13.93 8.35
N LEU A 172 2.26 -13.26 7.55
CA LEU A 172 1.86 -11.87 7.76
C LEU A 172 0.79 -11.71 8.84
N VAL A 173 0.08 -12.79 9.18
CA VAL A 173 -1.09 -12.77 10.06
C VAL A 173 -0.72 -13.27 11.45
N GLY A 174 -1.26 -12.63 12.50
CA GLY A 174 -1.02 -12.94 13.91
C GLY A 174 -2.11 -13.73 14.58
#